data_e1ba17d79956188e8e3ca2ff2e4d4638
#
_entry.id   e1ba17d79956188e8e3ca2ff2e4d4638
#
_cell.length_a   1.000
_cell.length_b   1.000
_cell.length_c   1.000
_cell.angle_alpha   90.00
_cell.angle_beta   90.00
_cell.angle_gamma   90.00
#
_symmetry.space_group_name_H-M   'P 1'
#
loop_
_entity.id
_entity.type
_entity.pdbx_description
1 polymer ?
#
loop_
_entity_poly.entity_id
_entity_poly.type
_entity_poly.pdbx_seq_one_letter_code
_entity_poly.pdbx_strand_id
1 'polypeptide(L)'
;MKIIMLGAPGAGKGTQAKKLAAKYGIPHISTGDIFRANIKNGTELGMKAKVYMDQGLLVPDELVVDLIIDRFKESDCENGYVLDGFPRTIPQAKALDEALSKNNDAVEYAIDVDVPDANIISRMSGRRACVACGATYHTVTIPPKKEGICDVCGKELILREDDKPETVEKRLAVYHEQTQPLIDYYRVKGILKSVDGTKDPETNFNEIIKIVEG
;
A
#
# COMPACT_ATOMS: atom_id res chain seq x y z
N MET A 1 -11.21 1.63 14.14
CA MET A 1 -11.19 0.72 12.97
C MET A 1 -9.77 0.60 12.42
N LYS A 2 -9.20 -0.60 12.38
CA LYS A 2 -7.81 -0.86 11.94
C LYS A 2 -7.81 -1.86 10.79
N ILE A 3 -7.44 -1.38 9.61
CA ILE A 3 -7.52 -2.15 8.36
C ILE A 3 -6.12 -2.31 7.76
N ILE A 4 -5.79 -3.52 7.31
CA ILE A 4 -4.62 -3.81 6.49
C ILE A 4 -5.07 -4.05 5.05
N MET A 5 -4.39 -3.43 4.08
CA MET A 5 -4.58 -3.71 2.67
C MET A 5 -3.50 -4.67 2.18
N LEU A 6 -3.90 -5.86 1.75
CA LEU A 6 -3.07 -6.89 1.14
C LEU A 6 -3.26 -6.95 -0.38
N GLY A 7 -2.36 -7.63 -1.08
CA GLY A 7 -2.39 -7.81 -2.53
C GLY A 7 -1.08 -7.40 -3.21
N ALA A 8 -0.90 -7.81 -4.45
CA ALA A 8 0.30 -7.57 -5.25
C ALA A 8 0.61 -6.07 -5.46
N PRO A 9 1.88 -5.70 -5.77
CA PRO A 9 2.18 -4.33 -6.21
C PRO A 9 1.34 -3.98 -7.43
N GLY A 10 0.69 -2.80 -7.43
CA GLY A 10 -0.20 -2.41 -8.55
C GLY A 10 -1.63 -2.94 -8.49
N ALA A 11 -2.01 -3.75 -7.49
CA ALA A 11 -3.37 -4.29 -7.34
C ALA A 11 -4.45 -3.21 -7.07
N GLY A 12 -4.06 -2.00 -6.67
CA GLY A 12 -5.01 -0.92 -6.39
C GLY A 12 -5.21 -0.64 -4.89
N LYS A 13 -4.45 -1.28 -4.01
CA LYS A 13 -4.51 -1.10 -2.55
C LYS A 13 -4.55 0.36 -2.11
N GLY A 14 -3.58 1.16 -2.55
CA GLY A 14 -3.50 2.58 -2.18
C GLY A 14 -4.71 3.41 -2.63
N THR A 15 -5.36 3.05 -3.74
CA THR A 15 -6.59 3.71 -4.19
C THR A 15 -7.73 3.41 -3.20
N GLN A 16 -7.89 2.16 -2.82
CA GLN A 16 -8.91 1.74 -1.87
C GLN A 16 -8.62 2.27 -0.46
N ALA A 17 -7.36 2.20 -0.01
CA ALA A 17 -6.93 2.72 1.28
C ALA A 17 -7.25 4.22 1.44
N LYS A 18 -6.97 5.04 0.41
CA LYS A 18 -7.30 6.48 0.43
C LYS A 18 -8.80 6.74 0.51
N LYS A 19 -9.61 5.97 -0.24
CA LYS A 19 -11.07 6.08 -0.18
C LYS A 19 -11.63 5.69 1.20
N LEU A 20 -11.13 4.58 1.79
CA LEU A 20 -11.50 4.14 3.13
C LEU A 20 -11.11 5.18 4.19
N ALA A 21 -9.88 5.66 4.14
CA ALA A 21 -9.39 6.69 5.04
C ALA A 21 -10.27 7.95 5.02
N ALA A 22 -10.62 8.43 3.81
CA ALA A 22 -11.50 9.59 3.63
C ALA A 22 -12.93 9.34 4.15
N LYS A 23 -13.50 8.13 3.90
CA LYS A 23 -14.86 7.80 4.34
C LYS A 23 -14.97 7.74 5.86
N TYR A 24 -13.97 7.14 6.53
CA TYR A 24 -14.03 6.92 7.98
C TYR A 24 -13.31 7.97 8.82
N GLY A 25 -12.68 8.96 8.18
CA GLY A 25 -11.94 10.01 8.89
C GLY A 25 -10.72 9.50 9.66
N ILE A 26 -10.06 8.46 9.15
CA ILE A 26 -8.86 7.83 9.74
C ILE A 26 -7.65 7.98 8.80
N PRO A 27 -6.41 7.97 9.30
CA PRO A 27 -5.23 8.15 8.45
C PRO A 27 -4.99 6.95 7.52
N HIS A 28 -4.55 7.25 6.29
CA HIS A 28 -3.93 6.31 5.37
C HIS A 28 -2.43 6.28 5.62
N ILE A 29 -1.91 5.17 6.13
CA ILE A 29 -0.49 4.98 6.43
C ILE A 29 0.11 4.07 5.36
N SER A 30 0.85 4.70 4.43
CA SER A 30 1.52 3.99 3.33
C SER A 30 3.02 4.01 3.54
N THR A 31 3.62 2.84 3.82
CA THR A 31 5.09 2.72 3.96
C THR A 31 5.81 3.16 2.70
N GLY A 32 5.26 2.82 1.53
CA GLY A 32 5.82 3.25 0.25
C GLY A 32 5.83 4.77 0.09
N ASP A 33 4.78 5.47 0.51
CA ASP A 33 4.71 6.94 0.42
C ASP A 33 5.64 7.60 1.45
N ILE A 34 5.74 7.04 2.66
CA ILE A 34 6.66 7.51 3.70
C ILE A 34 8.11 7.40 3.22
N PHE A 35 8.52 6.24 2.69
CA PHE A 35 9.88 6.09 2.16
C PHE A 35 10.15 7.00 0.97
N ARG A 36 9.22 7.15 0.04
CA ARG A 36 9.37 8.08 -1.09
C ARG A 36 9.51 9.54 -0.64
N ALA A 37 8.77 9.96 0.37
CA ALA A 37 8.93 11.29 0.96
C ALA A 37 10.32 11.46 1.59
N ASN A 38 10.81 10.46 2.32
CA ASN A 38 12.14 10.45 2.90
C ASN A 38 13.25 10.48 1.82
N ILE A 39 13.11 9.71 0.74
CA ILE A 39 14.02 9.72 -0.41
C ILE A 39 14.08 11.13 -1.03
N LYS A 40 12.91 11.73 -1.27
CA LYS A 40 12.81 13.09 -1.85
C LYS A 40 13.49 14.14 -0.98
N ASN A 41 13.38 13.99 0.34
CA ASN A 41 13.98 14.90 1.33
C ASN A 41 15.46 14.58 1.64
N GLY A 42 16.03 13.53 1.05
CA GLY A 42 17.43 13.13 1.24
C GLY A 42 17.76 12.68 2.66
N THR A 43 16.78 12.18 3.43
CA THR A 43 17.06 11.73 4.79
C THR A 43 17.89 10.43 4.80
N GLU A 44 18.58 10.14 5.89
CA GLU A 44 19.37 8.92 6.06
C GLU A 44 18.49 7.67 5.85
N LEU A 45 17.28 7.67 6.44
CA LEU A 45 16.29 6.60 6.25
C LEU A 45 15.89 6.46 4.78
N GLY A 46 15.62 7.58 4.10
CA GLY A 46 15.28 7.58 2.68
C GLY A 46 16.38 7.01 1.81
N MET A 47 17.64 7.38 2.06
CA MET A 47 18.78 6.87 1.30
C MET A 47 19.00 5.37 1.52
N LYS A 48 18.82 4.87 2.75
CA LYS A 48 18.84 3.43 3.04
C LYS A 48 17.72 2.69 2.32
N ALA A 49 16.50 3.18 2.40
CA ALA A 49 15.33 2.56 1.76
C ALA A 49 15.45 2.53 0.22
N LYS A 50 16.02 3.58 -0.37
CA LYS A 50 16.19 3.70 -1.83
C LYS A 50 16.95 2.54 -2.44
N VAL A 51 18.01 2.05 -1.77
CA VAL A 51 18.84 0.93 -2.25
C VAL A 51 18.00 -0.32 -2.49
N TYR A 52 17.02 -0.60 -1.62
CA TYR A 52 16.13 -1.75 -1.76
C TYR A 52 15.00 -1.48 -2.76
N MET A 53 14.38 -0.32 -2.69
CA MET A 53 13.21 0.01 -3.51
C MET A 53 13.54 0.08 -5.00
N ASP A 54 14.70 0.63 -5.37
CA ASP A 54 15.15 0.71 -6.78
C ASP A 54 15.41 -0.69 -7.38
N GLN A 55 15.71 -1.68 -6.54
CA GLN A 55 15.91 -3.07 -6.94
C GLN A 55 14.62 -3.90 -6.88
N GLY A 56 13.50 -3.33 -6.43
CA GLY A 56 12.23 -4.04 -6.24
C GLY A 56 12.20 -4.94 -4.99
N LEU A 57 13.16 -4.78 -4.08
CA LEU A 57 13.29 -5.53 -2.83
C LEU A 57 12.51 -4.84 -1.69
N LEU A 58 12.26 -5.60 -0.61
CA LEU A 58 11.71 -5.04 0.62
C LEU A 58 12.80 -4.32 1.44
N VAL A 59 12.43 -3.21 2.06
CA VAL A 59 13.25 -2.56 3.09
C VAL A 59 13.31 -3.50 4.30
N PRO A 60 14.46 -3.62 5.00
CA PRO A 60 14.59 -4.49 6.17
C PRO A 60 13.48 -4.32 7.20
N ASP A 61 12.98 -5.45 7.73
CA ASP A 61 11.81 -5.50 8.61
C ASP A 61 11.91 -4.56 9.81
N GLU A 62 13.08 -4.53 10.47
CA GLU A 62 13.32 -3.68 11.64
C GLU A 62 13.06 -2.21 11.35
N LEU A 63 13.58 -1.70 10.22
CA LEU A 63 13.39 -0.30 9.82
C LEU A 63 11.93 0.04 9.54
N VAL A 64 11.19 -0.91 8.94
CA VAL A 64 9.78 -0.70 8.62
C VAL A 64 8.92 -0.79 9.87
N VAL A 65 9.19 -1.74 10.75
CA VAL A 65 8.46 -1.91 12.02
C VAL A 65 8.62 -0.68 12.91
N ASP A 66 9.86 -0.23 13.12
CA ASP A 66 10.14 0.96 13.95
C ASP A 66 9.42 2.20 13.41
N LEU A 67 9.45 2.39 12.09
CA LEU A 67 8.76 3.49 11.43
C LEU A 67 7.24 3.47 11.69
N ILE A 68 6.62 2.30 11.61
CA ILE A 68 5.17 2.14 11.78
C ILE A 68 4.77 2.28 13.26
N ILE A 69 5.54 1.69 14.18
CA ILE A 69 5.29 1.82 15.62
C ILE A 69 5.40 3.29 16.05
N ASP A 70 6.37 4.02 15.51
CA ASP A 70 6.51 5.45 15.80
C ASP A 70 5.33 6.26 15.24
N ARG A 71 4.86 5.94 14.02
CA ARG A 71 3.68 6.57 13.40
C ARG A 71 2.39 6.35 14.20
N PHE A 72 2.22 5.22 14.87
CA PHE A 72 1.05 4.93 15.69
C PHE A 72 0.93 5.82 16.95
N LYS A 73 2.00 6.49 17.35
CA LYS A 73 1.98 7.44 18.49
C LYS A 73 1.32 8.78 18.15
N GLU A 74 1.09 9.06 16.87
CA GLU A 74 0.44 10.29 16.46
C GLU A 74 -1.06 10.24 16.78
N SER A 75 -1.62 11.36 17.23
CA SER A 75 -2.99 11.46 17.74
C SER A 75 -4.07 11.11 16.71
N ASP A 76 -3.79 11.28 15.41
CA ASP A 76 -4.71 10.92 14.34
C ASP A 76 -4.94 9.41 14.21
N CYS A 77 -4.06 8.57 14.81
CA CYS A 77 -4.19 7.11 14.82
C CYS A 77 -5.11 6.56 15.92
N GLU A 78 -5.54 7.38 16.86
CA GLU A 78 -6.35 6.95 18.03
C GLU A 78 -7.67 6.26 17.62
N ASN A 79 -8.33 6.78 16.58
CA ASN A 79 -9.60 6.24 16.08
C ASN A 79 -9.45 5.11 15.05
N GLY A 80 -8.22 4.72 14.76
CA GLY A 80 -7.87 3.69 13.79
C GLY A 80 -7.08 4.23 12.60
N TYR A 81 -6.83 3.35 11.62
CA TYR A 81 -6.02 3.64 10.43
C TYR A 81 -6.22 2.60 9.34
N VAL A 82 -5.78 2.94 8.13
CA VAL A 82 -5.64 2.01 7.02
C VAL A 82 -4.16 1.87 6.69
N LEU A 83 -3.61 0.65 6.87
CA LEU A 83 -2.23 0.31 6.50
C LEU A 83 -2.16 -0.12 5.03
N ASP A 84 -1.25 0.48 4.27
CA ASP A 84 -0.95 0.13 2.89
C ASP A 84 0.54 -0.14 2.71
N GLY A 85 0.85 -1.37 2.29
CA GLY A 85 2.22 -1.82 2.11
C GLY A 85 2.95 -2.20 3.40
N PHE A 86 2.22 -2.43 4.49
CA PHE A 86 2.67 -3.03 5.74
C PHE A 86 1.51 -3.78 6.39
N PRO A 87 1.74 -4.98 6.95
CA PRO A 87 2.99 -5.75 6.86
C PRO A 87 3.22 -6.34 5.45
N ARG A 88 4.46 -6.70 5.14
CA ARG A 88 4.83 -7.40 3.90
C ARG A 88 5.50 -8.74 4.16
N THR A 89 5.84 -9.04 5.41
CA THR A 89 6.45 -10.30 5.83
C THR A 89 5.76 -10.83 7.08
N ILE A 90 5.88 -12.13 7.33
CA ILE A 90 5.36 -12.75 8.58
C ILE A 90 6.01 -12.15 9.84
N PRO A 91 7.34 -11.89 9.88
CA PRO A 91 7.94 -11.19 11.01
C PRO A 91 7.32 -9.81 11.28
N GLN A 92 7.07 -9.00 10.24
CA GLN A 92 6.39 -7.71 10.37
C GLN A 92 4.97 -7.86 10.94
N ALA A 93 4.20 -8.85 10.47
CA ALA A 93 2.86 -9.11 10.96
C ALA A 93 2.85 -9.50 12.45
N LYS A 94 3.79 -10.34 12.87
CA LYS A 94 3.95 -10.72 14.28
C LYS A 94 4.35 -9.52 15.16
N ALA A 95 5.27 -8.70 14.69
CA ALA A 95 5.67 -7.48 15.40
C ALA A 95 4.50 -6.49 15.55
N LEU A 96 3.67 -6.35 14.51
CA LEU A 96 2.44 -5.54 14.57
C LEU A 96 1.47 -6.09 15.62
N ASP A 97 1.20 -7.40 15.60
CA ASP A 97 0.31 -8.04 16.56
C ASP A 97 0.80 -7.85 18.00
N GLU A 98 2.09 -8.03 18.25
CA GLU A 98 2.70 -7.82 19.55
C GLU A 98 2.57 -6.36 20.02
N ALA A 99 2.82 -5.41 19.12
CA ALA A 99 2.70 -3.99 19.44
C ALA A 99 1.26 -3.59 19.81
N LEU A 100 0.27 -4.09 19.08
CA LEU A 100 -1.14 -3.80 19.34
C LEU A 100 -1.63 -4.50 20.61
N SER A 101 -1.24 -5.75 20.85
CA SER A 101 -1.67 -6.52 22.02
C SER A 101 -1.27 -5.89 23.37
N LYS A 102 -0.18 -5.14 23.40
CA LYS A 102 0.24 -4.38 24.60
C LYS A 102 -0.79 -3.35 25.05
N ASN A 103 -1.65 -2.90 24.13
CA ASN A 103 -2.72 -1.96 24.41
C ASN A 103 -4.11 -2.63 24.39
N ASN A 104 -4.20 -3.96 24.46
CA ASN A 104 -5.42 -4.75 24.28
C ASN A 104 -6.14 -4.45 22.96
N ASP A 105 -5.38 -4.27 21.90
CA ASP A 105 -5.83 -3.85 20.59
C ASP A 105 -5.44 -4.88 19.51
N ALA A 106 -6.09 -4.84 18.35
CA ALA A 106 -5.85 -5.76 17.25
C ALA A 106 -6.26 -5.15 15.91
N VAL A 107 -5.75 -5.74 14.84
CA VAL A 107 -6.26 -5.48 13.48
C VAL A 107 -7.64 -6.10 13.34
N GLU A 108 -8.61 -5.35 12.80
CA GLU A 108 -9.99 -5.79 12.64
C GLU A 108 -10.22 -6.47 11.28
N TYR A 109 -9.60 -5.94 10.23
CA TYR A 109 -9.74 -6.45 8.86
C TYR A 109 -8.41 -6.51 8.12
N ALA A 110 -8.15 -7.60 7.43
CA ALA A 110 -7.13 -7.72 6.39
C ALA A 110 -7.84 -7.89 5.04
N ILE A 111 -7.81 -6.85 4.21
CA ILE A 111 -8.48 -6.82 2.91
C ILE A 111 -7.48 -7.16 1.82
N ASP A 112 -7.64 -8.32 1.21
CA ASP A 112 -6.84 -8.74 0.07
C ASP A 112 -7.51 -8.31 -1.24
N VAL A 113 -6.79 -7.48 -2.00
CA VAL A 113 -7.19 -7.03 -3.34
C VAL A 113 -6.51 -7.97 -4.33
N ASP A 114 -7.21 -9.03 -4.73
CA ASP A 114 -6.68 -10.07 -5.59
C ASP A 114 -6.69 -9.66 -7.06
N VAL A 115 -5.53 -9.72 -7.70
CA VAL A 115 -5.35 -9.35 -9.12
C VAL A 115 -4.30 -10.27 -9.75
N PRO A 116 -4.61 -10.91 -10.91
CA PRO A 116 -3.65 -11.72 -11.63
C PRO A 116 -2.41 -10.94 -12.10
N ASP A 117 -1.24 -11.59 -12.10
CA ASP A 117 0.04 -10.96 -12.44
C ASP A 117 0.05 -10.27 -13.80
N ALA A 118 -0.57 -10.87 -14.81
CA ALA A 118 -0.67 -10.25 -16.14
C ALA A 118 -1.35 -8.87 -16.10
N ASN A 119 -2.38 -8.73 -15.28
CA ASN A 119 -3.07 -7.46 -15.08
C ASN A 119 -2.20 -6.47 -14.28
N ILE A 120 -1.40 -6.97 -13.32
CA ILE A 120 -0.46 -6.15 -12.56
C ILE A 120 0.60 -5.54 -13.49
N ILE A 121 1.23 -6.33 -14.36
CA ILE A 121 2.25 -5.87 -15.30
C ILE A 121 1.67 -4.76 -16.20
N SER A 122 0.48 -4.99 -16.75
CA SER A 122 -0.23 -3.99 -17.57
C SER A 122 -0.51 -2.69 -16.80
N ARG A 123 -1.00 -2.81 -15.56
CA ARG A 123 -1.31 -1.63 -14.71
C ARG A 123 -0.06 -0.83 -14.33
N MET A 124 1.03 -1.51 -14.02
CA MET A 124 2.26 -0.86 -13.56
C MET A 124 2.94 -0.09 -14.71
N SER A 125 2.97 -0.66 -15.94
CA SER A 125 3.56 -0.01 -17.10
C SER A 125 2.82 1.28 -17.51
N GLY A 126 1.50 1.32 -17.33
CA GLY A 126 0.66 2.48 -17.60
C GLY A 126 0.58 3.51 -16.45
N ARG A 127 1.07 3.16 -15.26
CA ARG A 127 0.98 4.04 -14.09
C ARG A 127 1.84 5.30 -14.26
N ARG A 128 1.28 6.43 -13.84
CA ARG A 128 1.98 7.72 -13.72
C ARG A 128 1.73 8.29 -12.33
N ALA A 129 2.73 8.88 -11.74
CA ALA A 129 2.66 9.42 -10.38
C ALA A 129 3.16 10.86 -10.32
N CYS A 130 2.47 11.68 -9.54
CA CYS A 130 2.92 13.01 -9.21
C CYS A 130 3.81 12.96 -7.96
N VAL A 131 5.10 13.26 -8.09
CA VAL A 131 6.03 13.30 -6.95
C VAL A 131 5.77 14.47 -5.99
N ALA A 132 4.97 15.45 -6.41
CA ALA A 132 4.68 16.62 -5.59
C ALA A 132 3.54 16.37 -4.60
N CYS A 133 2.41 15.76 -5.06
CA CYS A 133 1.21 15.57 -4.25
C CYS A 133 0.80 14.11 -4.05
N GLY A 134 1.53 13.13 -4.62
CA GLY A 134 1.23 11.71 -4.49
C GLY A 134 0.01 11.21 -5.30
N ALA A 135 -0.60 12.07 -6.14
CA ALA A 135 -1.68 11.66 -7.03
C ALA A 135 -1.18 10.61 -8.04
N THR A 136 -2.03 9.63 -8.33
CA THR A 136 -1.71 8.53 -9.24
C THR A 136 -2.70 8.48 -10.39
N TYR A 137 -2.19 8.30 -11.59
CA TYR A 137 -2.93 8.20 -12.84
C TYR A 137 -2.53 6.93 -13.60
N HIS A 138 -3.28 6.63 -14.63
CA HIS A 138 -2.94 5.56 -15.58
C HIS A 138 -3.19 6.06 -17.00
N THR A 139 -2.27 5.81 -17.90
CA THR A 139 -2.30 6.33 -19.27
C THR A 139 -3.57 5.96 -20.06
N VAL A 140 -4.24 4.85 -19.69
CA VAL A 140 -5.44 4.36 -20.37
C VAL A 140 -6.68 4.45 -19.48
N THR A 141 -6.62 3.92 -18.25
CA THR A 141 -7.83 3.73 -17.42
C THR A 141 -8.21 4.95 -16.59
N ILE A 142 -7.23 5.79 -16.20
CA ILE A 142 -7.44 7.03 -15.43
C ILE A 142 -6.46 8.07 -15.98
N PRO A 143 -6.62 8.52 -17.24
CA PRO A 143 -5.69 9.49 -17.82
C PRO A 143 -5.84 10.86 -17.15
N PRO A 144 -4.76 11.65 -17.05
CA PRO A 144 -4.87 13.04 -16.64
C PRO A 144 -5.57 13.85 -17.75
N LYS A 145 -6.21 14.96 -17.38
CA LYS A 145 -6.86 15.89 -18.34
C LYS A 145 -5.89 16.43 -19.38
N LYS A 146 -4.65 16.65 -18.97
CA LYS A 146 -3.54 17.04 -19.86
C LYS A 146 -2.42 16.04 -19.68
N GLU A 147 -1.99 15.43 -20.78
CA GLU A 147 -0.93 14.43 -20.77
C GLU A 147 0.33 14.94 -20.04
N GLY A 148 0.86 14.10 -19.15
CA GLY A 148 2.07 14.40 -18.37
C GLY A 148 1.89 15.40 -17.23
N ILE A 149 0.69 15.96 -17.02
CA ILE A 149 0.43 16.98 -15.99
C ILE A 149 -0.58 16.48 -14.96
N CYS A 150 -0.28 16.68 -13.69
CA CYS A 150 -1.14 16.33 -12.57
C CYS A 150 -2.34 17.27 -12.47
N ASP A 151 -3.56 16.73 -12.49
CA ASP A 151 -4.81 17.50 -12.38
C ASP A 151 -5.01 18.17 -11.01
N VAL A 152 -4.33 17.63 -9.97
CA VAL A 152 -4.47 18.10 -8.59
C VAL A 152 -3.59 19.31 -8.30
N CYS A 153 -2.31 19.28 -8.75
CA CYS A 153 -1.34 20.32 -8.38
C CYS A 153 -0.57 20.93 -9.57
N GLY A 154 -0.89 20.53 -10.80
CA GLY A 154 -0.28 21.08 -12.01
C GLY A 154 1.21 20.71 -12.24
N LYS A 155 1.78 19.81 -11.42
CA LYS A 155 3.15 19.35 -11.58
C LYS A 155 3.24 18.17 -12.54
N GLU A 156 4.46 17.88 -13.02
CA GLU A 156 4.74 16.78 -13.93
C GLU A 156 4.40 15.41 -13.33
N LEU A 157 3.93 14.52 -14.18
CA LEU A 157 3.69 13.09 -13.89
C LEU A 157 4.84 12.26 -14.42
N ILE A 158 5.37 11.37 -13.62
CA ILE A 158 6.49 10.50 -13.99
C ILE A 158 6.09 9.02 -13.91
N LEU A 159 6.79 8.17 -14.66
CA LEU A 159 6.90 6.74 -14.36
C LEU A 159 7.86 6.60 -13.18
N ARG A 160 7.45 5.89 -12.13
CA ARG A 160 8.33 5.64 -10.99
C ARG A 160 9.44 4.66 -11.38
N GLU A 161 10.61 4.77 -10.75
CA GLU A 161 11.72 3.82 -10.97
C GLU A 161 11.31 2.38 -10.65
N ASP A 162 10.52 2.20 -9.58
CA ASP A 162 10.01 0.89 -9.15
C ASP A 162 8.83 0.37 -10.01
N ASP A 163 8.42 1.08 -11.07
CA ASP A 163 7.40 0.67 -12.04
C ASP A 163 7.99 0.29 -13.42
N LYS A 164 9.31 0.30 -13.56
CA LYS A 164 9.97 -0.22 -14.75
C LYS A 164 9.72 -1.72 -14.90
N PRO A 165 9.53 -2.26 -16.12
CA PRO A 165 9.15 -3.66 -16.34
C PRO A 165 10.02 -4.66 -15.58
N GLU A 166 11.34 -4.52 -15.67
CA GLU A 166 12.31 -5.39 -14.99
C GLU A 166 12.20 -5.32 -13.46
N THR A 167 11.81 -4.16 -12.91
CA THR A 167 11.60 -3.99 -11.47
C THR A 167 10.26 -4.57 -11.05
N VAL A 168 9.23 -4.45 -11.89
CA VAL A 168 7.89 -5.01 -11.63
C VAL A 168 7.94 -6.53 -11.50
N GLU A 169 8.66 -7.23 -12.40
CA GLU A 169 8.84 -8.68 -12.33
C GLU A 169 9.52 -9.11 -11.02
N LYS A 170 10.57 -8.41 -10.60
CA LYS A 170 11.24 -8.67 -9.32
C LYS A 170 10.30 -8.43 -8.13
N ARG A 171 9.52 -7.36 -8.17
CA ARG A 171 8.53 -7.05 -7.12
C ARG A 171 7.45 -8.12 -7.01
N LEU A 172 7.00 -8.68 -8.12
CA LEU A 172 6.05 -9.80 -8.12
C LEU A 172 6.68 -11.07 -7.52
N ALA A 173 7.92 -11.40 -7.90
CA ALA A 173 8.64 -12.53 -7.30
C ALA A 173 8.79 -12.37 -5.78
N VAL A 174 9.21 -11.19 -5.31
CA VAL A 174 9.33 -10.87 -3.87
C VAL A 174 7.95 -10.92 -3.18
N TYR A 175 6.89 -10.43 -3.84
CA TYR A 175 5.53 -10.51 -3.32
C TYR A 175 5.10 -11.97 -3.09
N HIS A 176 5.25 -12.82 -4.09
CA HIS A 176 4.85 -14.23 -3.97
C HIS A 176 5.64 -14.97 -2.90
N GLU A 177 6.94 -14.70 -2.79
CA GLU A 177 7.81 -15.35 -1.80
C GLU A 177 7.55 -14.86 -0.37
N GLN A 178 7.45 -13.55 -0.16
CA GLN A 178 7.52 -12.95 1.18
C GLN A 178 6.19 -12.39 1.70
N THR A 179 5.33 -11.89 0.80
CA THR A 179 4.11 -11.17 1.19
C THR A 179 2.85 -12.02 1.04
N GLN A 180 2.74 -12.82 0.00
CA GLN A 180 1.59 -13.68 -0.23
C GLN A 180 1.30 -14.64 0.94
N PRO A 181 2.28 -15.18 1.68
CA PRO A 181 2.02 -15.98 2.88
C PRO A 181 1.20 -15.28 3.97
N LEU A 182 1.12 -13.94 3.96
CA LEU A 182 0.25 -13.19 4.87
C LEU A 182 -1.24 -13.46 4.64
N ILE A 183 -1.64 -13.87 3.45
CA ILE A 183 -3.02 -14.25 3.13
C ILE A 183 -3.44 -15.41 4.04
N ASP A 184 -2.62 -16.46 4.13
CA ASP A 184 -2.91 -17.59 5.02
C ASP A 184 -2.81 -17.19 6.49
N TYR A 185 -1.83 -16.36 6.85
CA TYR A 185 -1.67 -15.85 8.21
C TYR A 185 -2.95 -15.15 8.72
N TYR A 186 -3.53 -14.24 7.94
CA TYR A 186 -4.75 -13.52 8.33
C TYR A 186 -6.02 -14.34 8.11
N ARG A 187 -5.99 -15.33 7.22
CA ARG A 187 -7.08 -16.31 7.08
C ARG A 187 -7.23 -17.16 8.35
N VAL A 188 -6.11 -17.66 8.89
CA VAL A 188 -6.11 -18.43 10.16
C VAL A 188 -6.60 -17.58 11.33
N LYS A 189 -6.34 -16.28 11.32
CA LYS A 189 -6.86 -15.33 12.32
C LYS A 189 -8.35 -14.99 12.14
N GLY A 190 -8.98 -15.41 11.05
CA GLY A 190 -10.40 -15.15 10.79
C GLY A 190 -10.75 -13.74 10.33
N ILE A 191 -9.75 -12.88 10.08
CA ILE A 191 -9.95 -11.46 9.72
C ILE A 191 -9.68 -11.17 8.23
N LEU A 192 -9.27 -12.18 7.44
CA LEU A 192 -9.04 -12.01 6.00
C LEU A 192 -10.37 -11.90 5.26
N LYS A 193 -10.45 -10.92 4.37
CA LYS A 193 -11.51 -10.76 3.37
C LYS A 193 -10.86 -10.47 2.02
N SER A 194 -11.33 -11.13 0.96
CA SER A 194 -10.79 -10.92 -0.39
C SER A 194 -11.82 -10.26 -1.29
N VAL A 195 -11.34 -9.36 -2.16
CA VAL A 195 -12.12 -8.71 -3.21
C VAL A 195 -11.43 -8.88 -4.56
N ASP A 196 -12.22 -9.01 -5.63
CA ASP A 196 -11.72 -9.10 -7.00
C ASP A 196 -11.21 -7.73 -7.48
N GLY A 197 -9.90 -7.53 -7.38
CA GLY A 197 -9.23 -6.29 -7.78
C GLY A 197 -9.23 -6.03 -9.30
N THR A 198 -9.76 -6.93 -10.13
CA THR A 198 -9.88 -6.69 -11.58
C THR A 198 -11.04 -5.77 -11.94
N LYS A 199 -12.04 -5.67 -11.06
CA LYS A 199 -13.19 -4.77 -11.20
C LYS A 199 -12.77 -3.29 -11.16
N ASP A 200 -13.66 -2.40 -11.57
CA ASP A 200 -13.42 -0.97 -11.49
C ASP A 200 -13.26 -0.50 -10.01
N PRO A 201 -12.55 0.61 -9.78
CA PRO A 201 -12.24 1.05 -8.42
C PRO A 201 -13.46 1.39 -7.55
N GLU A 202 -14.60 1.77 -8.14
CA GLU A 202 -15.81 2.12 -7.39
C GLU A 202 -16.55 0.86 -6.94
N THR A 203 -16.69 -0.12 -7.83
CA THR A 203 -17.25 -1.43 -7.51
C THR A 203 -16.47 -2.09 -6.39
N ASN A 204 -15.13 -2.11 -6.48
CA ASN A 204 -14.27 -2.64 -5.42
C ASN A 204 -14.45 -1.90 -4.09
N PHE A 205 -14.54 -0.59 -4.14
CA PHE A 205 -14.75 0.20 -2.93
C PHE A 205 -16.07 -0.18 -2.25
N ASN A 206 -17.16 -0.29 -3.02
CA ASN A 206 -18.48 -0.65 -2.50
C ASN A 206 -18.50 -2.08 -1.92
N GLU A 207 -17.75 -3.03 -2.50
CA GLU A 207 -17.58 -4.37 -1.93
C GLU A 207 -16.84 -4.33 -0.59
N ILE A 208 -15.75 -3.58 -0.50
CA ILE A 208 -14.98 -3.41 0.75
C ILE A 208 -15.86 -2.76 1.82
N ILE A 209 -16.64 -1.74 1.48
CA ILE A 209 -17.56 -1.09 2.43
C ILE A 209 -18.57 -2.09 3.01
N LYS A 210 -19.18 -2.93 2.17
CA LYS A 210 -20.10 -3.99 2.65
C LYS A 210 -19.42 -4.97 3.61
N ILE A 211 -18.15 -5.27 3.41
CA ILE A 211 -17.37 -6.15 4.28
C ILE A 211 -17.11 -5.51 5.65
N VAL A 212 -16.83 -4.21 5.65
CA VAL A 212 -16.40 -3.47 6.86
C VAL A 212 -17.59 -2.98 7.68
N GLU A 213 -18.74 -2.74 7.05
CA GLU A 213 -19.99 -2.29 7.71
C GLU A 213 -20.93 -3.46 8.10
N GLY A 214 -20.66 -4.68 7.64
CA GLY A 214 -21.28 -5.90 8.11
C GLY A 214 -22.41 -6.47 7.52
#